data_dfcfbdd805f32bef823c1d8f4e542e17
#
_entry.id   dfcfbdd805f32bef823c1d8f4e542e17
#
_cell.length_a   1.000
_cell.length_b   1.000
_cell.length_c   1.000
_cell.angle_alpha   90.00
_cell.angle_beta   90.00
_cell.angle_gamma   90.00
#
_symmetry.space_group_name_H-M   'P 1'
#
loop_
_entity.id
_entity.type
_entity.pdbx_description
1 polymer ?
#
loop_
_entity_poly.entity_id
_entity_poly.type
_entity_poly.pdbx_seq_one_letter_code
_entity_poly.pdbx_strand_id
1 'polypeptide(L)'
;HQHLISPLAIDSTPSPVDHPPPEMILIRRFSTAAAPNKDAYFSLIHHVSHVLRRDIYPEKTLNRLGLPVSPDLVFRVLRALSSSQDPATPSLRFFEWARTHPNYSPTSLEFEELVKTLARSKRYSSMWALLSPTSRRQPSLSPETLGFLIEQYGKHGLTDQAVQLFNRSKTLGCEQTVSLYNSLVFALCEGKLFHAAYALIRRMVRKGVRPDRRTYTLLVSAWCSNGKFREAQEFLREMSERGFNPSVRGRDVLVEGLLNAGYLEAAKGMVRRMTKEGVVPEVATFNSLVQAACNAGDVDFAVEVYGWVCELGLCVDVKSYSILIPAVSKAGKIDVAMRLLGDAVDDGIRPFPSLYAPLIKGMCRLGMFDDAFCFFGEMKAKGHPPNRPVYTMLITMCGRGGKFVEAANYLVEMTEMGLRPITRCFDLVVDGLKNCGKHDIARRIEQLEVSLTRI
;
A
#
# COMPACT_ATOMS: atom_id res chain seq x y z
N HIS A 1 88.77 -57.04 13.75
CA HIS A 1 87.93 -56.79 14.95
C HIS A 1 86.62 -56.14 14.55
N GLN A 2 85.58 -56.94 14.32
CA GLN A 2 84.53 -57.24 15.26
C GLN A 2 83.86 -56.00 15.86
N HIS A 3 82.60 -55.70 15.50
CA HIS A 3 81.34 -56.03 16.19
C HIS A 3 80.11 -55.50 15.40
N LEU A 4 79.32 -56.38 14.94
CA LEU A 4 77.87 -56.53 15.08
C LEU A 4 77.11 -55.40 15.84
N ILE A 5 76.09 -54.79 15.23
CA ILE A 5 74.77 -54.50 15.84
C ILE A 5 73.72 -54.46 14.73
N SER A 6 72.58 -55.12 14.97
CA SER A 6 71.41 -55.37 14.13
C SER A 6 70.56 -54.09 13.83
N PRO A 7 69.71 -54.12 12.80
CA PRO A 7 68.88 -52.98 12.42
C PRO A 7 67.56 -52.97 13.24
N LEU A 8 67.22 -51.75 13.71
CA LEU A 8 65.96 -51.40 14.29
C LEU A 8 64.89 -51.20 13.19
N ALA A 9 63.71 -51.73 13.47
CA ALA A 9 62.52 -51.65 12.65
C ALA A 9 62.12 -50.21 12.29
N ILE A 10 61.83 -49.98 11.02
CA ILE A 10 61.21 -48.76 10.53
C ILE A 10 59.70 -48.92 10.70
N ASP A 11 59.17 -48.14 11.61
CA ASP A 11 57.73 -47.94 11.84
C ASP A 11 57.11 -47.30 10.61
N SER A 12 56.23 -48.03 9.90
CA SER A 12 55.43 -47.52 8.79
C SER A 12 54.24 -46.73 9.35
N THR A 13 54.42 -45.39 9.40
CA THR A 13 53.27 -44.52 9.57
C THR A 13 52.41 -44.58 8.32
N PRO A 14 51.05 -44.74 8.45
CA PRO A 14 50.19 -44.71 7.30
C PRO A 14 50.10 -43.29 6.77
N SER A 15 50.26 -43.12 5.46
CA SER A 15 50.06 -41.89 4.69
C SER A 15 48.65 -41.35 5.00
N PRO A 16 48.50 -40.00 5.07
CA PRO A 16 47.19 -39.40 5.28
C PRO A 16 46.27 -39.78 4.13
N VAL A 17 45.15 -40.41 4.47
CA VAL A 17 44.06 -40.66 3.54
C VAL A 17 43.57 -39.29 3.06
N ASP A 18 43.79 -38.98 1.77
CA ASP A 18 43.25 -37.83 1.09
C ASP A 18 41.71 -37.90 1.19
N HIS A 19 41.15 -37.29 2.20
CA HIS A 19 39.70 -37.01 2.23
C HIS A 19 39.42 -36.00 1.14
N PRO A 20 38.58 -36.32 0.15
CA PRO A 20 38.19 -35.34 -0.85
C PRO A 20 37.51 -34.17 -0.13
N PRO A 21 37.74 -32.94 -0.61
CA PRO A 21 37.14 -31.74 0.00
C PRO A 21 35.63 -31.91 0.10
N PRO A 22 34.98 -31.37 1.14
CA PRO A 22 33.56 -31.58 1.43
C PRO A 22 32.65 -31.25 0.23
N GLU A 23 33.13 -30.43 -0.69
CA GLU A 23 32.49 -30.09 -1.97
C GLU A 23 32.35 -31.33 -2.92
N MET A 24 33.33 -32.18 -2.99
CA MET A 24 33.28 -33.41 -3.84
C MET A 24 32.38 -34.50 -3.25
N ILE A 25 32.17 -34.52 -1.95
CA ILE A 25 31.26 -35.47 -1.28
C ILE A 25 29.79 -35.10 -1.58
N LEU A 26 29.46 -33.82 -1.66
CA LEU A 26 28.14 -33.34 -2.04
C LEU A 26 27.78 -33.78 -3.49
N ILE A 27 28.71 -33.69 -4.41
CA ILE A 27 28.49 -33.96 -5.83
C ILE A 27 28.36 -35.45 -6.13
N ARG A 28 29.11 -36.34 -5.46
CA ARG A 28 28.97 -37.79 -5.61
C ARG A 28 27.57 -38.29 -5.19
N ARG A 29 26.86 -37.57 -4.30
CA ARG A 29 25.49 -37.92 -3.91
C ARG A 29 24.45 -37.61 -5.00
N PHE A 30 24.77 -36.80 -5.99
CA PHE A 30 23.86 -36.45 -7.09
C PHE A 30 24.08 -37.29 -8.36
N SER A 31 25.21 -38.00 -8.46
CA SER A 31 25.53 -38.84 -9.62
C SER A 31 24.90 -40.23 -9.57
N THR A 32 24.35 -40.66 -8.43
CA THR A 32 23.63 -41.93 -8.30
C THR A 32 22.12 -41.68 -8.39
N ALA A 33 21.44 -42.41 -9.27
CA ALA A 33 20.05 -42.23 -9.73
C ALA A 33 18.95 -42.43 -8.66
N ALA A 34 19.13 -41.96 -7.44
CA ALA A 34 18.08 -41.88 -6.42
C ALA A 34 17.65 -40.41 -6.30
N ALA A 35 16.33 -40.16 -6.23
CA ALA A 35 15.78 -38.80 -6.11
C ALA A 35 16.50 -37.99 -5.01
N PRO A 36 17.07 -36.80 -5.34
CA PRO A 36 17.87 -36.04 -4.39
C PRO A 36 17.00 -35.64 -3.17
N ASN A 37 17.53 -35.87 -1.98
CA ASN A 37 16.91 -35.42 -0.74
C ASN A 37 16.72 -33.88 -0.83
N LYS A 38 15.55 -33.39 -0.46
CA LYS A 38 15.19 -31.95 -0.56
C LYS A 38 16.25 -31.02 0.07
N ASP A 39 16.84 -31.43 1.18
CA ASP A 39 17.86 -30.64 1.90
C ASP A 39 19.19 -30.58 1.14
N ALA A 40 19.58 -31.69 0.50
CA ALA A 40 20.80 -31.72 -0.33
C ALA A 40 20.65 -30.85 -1.57
N TYR A 41 19.46 -30.82 -2.19
CA TYR A 41 19.17 -29.99 -3.35
C TYR A 41 19.16 -28.50 -3.00
N PHE A 42 18.61 -28.13 -1.84
CA PHE A 42 18.64 -26.75 -1.36
C PHE A 42 20.08 -26.29 -1.06
N SER A 43 20.90 -27.14 -0.44
CA SER A 43 22.31 -26.88 -0.20
C SER A 43 23.09 -26.63 -1.51
N LEU A 44 22.78 -27.42 -2.56
CA LEU A 44 23.40 -27.23 -3.88
C LEU A 44 23.06 -25.87 -4.49
N ILE A 45 21.78 -25.47 -4.46
CA ILE A 45 21.33 -24.16 -4.98
C ILE A 45 22.06 -23.02 -4.25
N HIS A 46 22.17 -23.15 -2.92
CA HIS A 46 22.87 -22.16 -2.10
C HIS A 46 24.36 -22.09 -2.45
N HIS A 47 25.01 -23.22 -2.61
CA HIS A 47 26.44 -23.29 -2.99
C HIS A 47 26.70 -22.70 -4.37
N VAL A 48 25.91 -23.06 -5.38
CA VAL A 48 25.99 -22.50 -6.73
C VAL A 48 25.77 -20.99 -6.71
N SER A 49 24.77 -20.51 -5.96
CA SER A 49 24.48 -19.09 -5.82
C SER A 49 25.63 -18.34 -5.13
N HIS A 50 26.28 -18.97 -4.16
CA HIS A 50 27.45 -18.40 -3.48
C HIS A 50 28.66 -18.30 -4.40
N VAL A 51 28.95 -19.34 -5.19
CA VAL A 51 30.03 -19.32 -6.21
C VAL A 51 29.79 -18.20 -7.22
N LEU A 52 28.58 -18.09 -7.77
CA LEU A 52 28.22 -17.06 -8.74
C LEU A 52 28.36 -15.62 -8.23
N ARG A 53 28.26 -15.42 -6.91
CA ARG A 53 28.37 -14.06 -6.29
C ARG A 53 29.80 -13.69 -5.95
N ARG A 54 30.67 -14.65 -5.63
CA ARG A 54 32.00 -14.37 -5.07
C ARG A 54 33.16 -14.70 -6.02
N ASP A 55 32.95 -15.66 -6.91
CA ASP A 55 34.04 -16.13 -7.77
C ASP A 55 34.25 -15.22 -8.99
N ILE A 56 35.47 -14.89 -9.29
CA ILE A 56 35.84 -14.08 -10.46
C ILE A 56 35.57 -14.87 -11.75
N TYR A 57 35.82 -16.18 -11.72
CA TYR A 57 35.64 -17.11 -12.85
C TYR A 57 34.65 -18.25 -12.50
N PRO A 58 33.39 -17.93 -12.22
CA PRO A 58 32.42 -18.92 -11.76
C PRO A 58 32.19 -20.05 -12.76
N GLU A 59 32.36 -19.80 -14.07
CA GLU A 59 32.19 -20.80 -15.12
C GLU A 59 33.20 -21.96 -14.97
N LYS A 60 34.45 -21.63 -14.60
CA LYS A 60 35.49 -22.67 -14.36
C LYS A 60 35.17 -23.51 -13.14
N THR A 61 34.69 -22.88 -12.09
CA THR A 61 34.27 -23.58 -10.86
C THR A 61 33.05 -24.46 -11.11
N LEU A 62 32.03 -23.94 -11.81
CA LEU A 62 30.83 -24.69 -12.19
C LEU A 62 31.16 -25.92 -13.07
N ASN A 63 32.10 -25.78 -14.03
CA ASN A 63 32.56 -26.90 -14.85
C ASN A 63 33.26 -27.99 -14.03
N ARG A 64 34.07 -27.61 -13.03
CA ARG A 64 34.70 -28.57 -12.11
C ARG A 64 33.68 -29.32 -11.23
N LEU A 65 32.56 -28.66 -10.92
CA LEU A 65 31.50 -29.26 -10.11
C LEU A 65 30.72 -30.33 -10.88
N GLY A 66 30.79 -30.38 -12.22
CA GLY A 66 30.12 -31.44 -13.02
C GLY A 66 28.61 -31.49 -12.82
N LEU A 67 27.97 -30.33 -12.68
CA LEU A 67 26.55 -30.24 -12.33
C LEU A 67 25.64 -30.80 -13.44
N PRO A 68 24.61 -31.58 -13.10
CA PRO A 68 23.56 -31.92 -14.06
C PRO A 68 22.69 -30.69 -14.32
N VAL A 69 22.94 -30.02 -15.45
CA VAL A 69 22.17 -28.81 -15.81
C VAL A 69 20.78 -29.22 -16.24
N SER A 70 19.79 -28.98 -15.38
CA SER A 70 18.38 -29.19 -15.64
C SER A 70 17.60 -27.88 -15.61
N PRO A 71 16.46 -27.76 -16.34
CA PRO A 71 15.61 -26.56 -16.29
C PRO A 71 15.21 -26.16 -14.86
N ASP A 72 14.82 -27.14 -14.02
CA ASP A 72 14.44 -26.85 -12.62
C ASP A 72 15.60 -26.30 -11.79
N LEU A 73 16.83 -26.84 -11.96
CA LEU A 73 18.02 -26.30 -11.29
C LEU A 73 18.27 -24.85 -11.71
N VAL A 74 18.26 -24.59 -13.02
CA VAL A 74 18.52 -23.24 -13.55
C VAL A 74 17.47 -22.25 -13.04
N PHE A 75 16.19 -22.60 -13.09
CA PHE A 75 15.11 -21.75 -12.57
C PHE A 75 15.29 -21.42 -11.08
N ARG A 76 15.59 -22.42 -10.24
CA ARG A 76 15.74 -22.18 -8.80
C ARG A 76 16.98 -21.38 -8.46
N VAL A 77 18.09 -21.59 -9.17
CA VAL A 77 19.29 -20.76 -8.99
C VAL A 77 19.04 -19.33 -9.40
N LEU A 78 18.39 -19.08 -10.55
CA LEU A 78 18.02 -17.71 -10.98
C LEU A 78 17.11 -17.03 -9.95
N ARG A 79 16.14 -17.76 -9.42
CA ARG A 79 15.24 -17.27 -8.38
C ARG A 79 15.98 -16.98 -7.07
N ALA A 80 16.95 -17.81 -6.67
CA ALA A 80 17.79 -17.56 -5.50
C ALA A 80 18.73 -16.34 -5.68
N LEU A 81 19.19 -16.10 -6.91
CA LEU A 81 20.00 -14.94 -7.24
C LEU A 81 19.16 -13.65 -7.27
N SER A 82 17.88 -13.71 -7.65
CA SER A 82 17.00 -12.53 -7.80
C SER A 82 16.83 -11.72 -6.51
N SER A 83 17.08 -12.30 -5.34
CA SER A 83 17.02 -11.64 -4.03
C SER A 83 18.35 -11.04 -3.57
N SER A 84 19.41 -11.05 -4.40
CA SER A 84 20.73 -10.48 -4.06
C SER A 84 20.83 -8.98 -4.35
N GLN A 85 21.88 -8.31 -3.84
CA GLN A 85 22.11 -6.87 -4.06
C GLN A 85 22.39 -6.53 -5.54
N ASP A 86 23.15 -7.36 -6.26
CA ASP A 86 23.32 -7.27 -7.73
C ASP A 86 22.98 -8.62 -8.36
N PRO A 87 21.70 -8.84 -8.70
CA PRO A 87 21.26 -10.11 -9.26
C PRO A 87 21.53 -10.26 -10.75
N ALA A 88 21.72 -9.17 -11.48
CA ALA A 88 21.74 -9.17 -12.95
C ALA A 88 22.95 -9.89 -13.53
N THR A 89 24.16 -9.51 -13.08
CA THR A 89 25.42 -10.04 -13.63
C THR A 89 25.58 -11.53 -13.37
N PRO A 90 25.41 -12.03 -12.12
CA PRO A 90 25.51 -13.47 -11.86
C PRO A 90 24.42 -14.28 -12.57
N SER A 91 23.19 -13.77 -12.65
CA SER A 91 22.12 -14.48 -13.35
C SER A 91 22.36 -14.60 -14.84
N LEU A 92 22.85 -13.55 -15.48
CA LEU A 92 23.17 -13.56 -16.91
C LEU A 92 24.31 -14.54 -17.21
N ARG A 93 25.41 -14.45 -16.45
CA ARG A 93 26.58 -15.34 -16.60
C ARG A 93 26.19 -16.80 -16.39
N PHE A 94 25.39 -17.09 -15.38
CA PHE A 94 24.90 -18.44 -15.09
C PHE A 94 24.03 -18.99 -16.23
N PHE A 95 23.11 -18.20 -16.74
CA PHE A 95 22.24 -18.60 -17.84
C PHE A 95 23.01 -18.82 -19.16
N GLU A 96 23.98 -17.95 -19.47
CA GLU A 96 24.87 -18.12 -20.62
C GLU A 96 25.73 -19.38 -20.48
N TRP A 97 26.30 -19.63 -19.30
CA TRP A 97 27.03 -20.87 -19.00
C TRP A 97 26.13 -22.09 -19.17
N ALA A 98 24.90 -22.09 -18.62
CA ALA A 98 23.97 -23.20 -18.78
C ALA A 98 23.68 -23.52 -20.27
N ARG A 99 23.52 -22.49 -21.10
CA ARG A 99 23.29 -22.65 -22.54
C ARG A 99 24.45 -23.29 -23.32
N THR A 100 25.67 -23.30 -22.79
CA THR A 100 26.82 -23.98 -23.41
C THR A 100 26.72 -25.52 -23.30
N HIS A 101 25.84 -26.03 -22.42
CA HIS A 101 25.71 -27.46 -22.22
C HIS A 101 24.84 -28.10 -23.32
N PRO A 102 25.32 -29.17 -23.98
CA PRO A 102 24.63 -29.76 -25.14
C PRO A 102 23.24 -30.35 -24.82
N ASN A 103 23.04 -30.76 -23.56
CA ASN A 103 21.80 -31.41 -23.10
C ASN A 103 20.80 -30.42 -22.47
N TYR A 104 21.10 -29.12 -22.46
CA TYR A 104 20.24 -28.10 -21.89
C TYR A 104 19.57 -27.25 -22.98
N SER A 105 18.26 -27.16 -22.90
CA SER A 105 17.47 -26.23 -23.68
C SER A 105 16.64 -25.36 -22.74
N PRO A 106 16.78 -24.03 -22.79
CA PRO A 106 16.03 -23.13 -21.93
C PRO A 106 14.53 -23.29 -22.16
N THR A 107 13.77 -23.35 -21.08
CA THR A 107 12.31 -23.27 -21.10
C THR A 107 11.85 -21.84 -20.91
N SER A 108 10.55 -21.58 -21.11
CA SER A 108 9.96 -20.25 -20.91
C SER A 108 10.13 -19.75 -19.46
N LEU A 109 10.09 -20.64 -18.48
CA LEU A 109 10.14 -20.26 -17.04
C LEU A 109 11.48 -19.63 -16.65
N GLU A 110 12.61 -20.27 -16.99
CA GLU A 110 13.93 -19.74 -16.67
C GLU A 110 14.22 -18.44 -17.43
N PHE A 111 13.81 -18.43 -18.71
CA PHE A 111 13.99 -17.26 -19.56
C PHE A 111 13.22 -16.05 -19.03
N GLU A 112 11.96 -16.26 -18.62
CA GLU A 112 11.13 -15.21 -18.01
C GLU A 112 11.71 -14.70 -16.69
N GLU A 113 12.21 -15.59 -15.81
CA GLU A 113 12.80 -15.19 -14.53
C GLU A 113 14.08 -14.38 -14.75
N LEU A 114 14.93 -14.77 -15.70
CA LEU A 114 16.10 -14.00 -16.08
C LEU A 114 15.73 -12.60 -16.59
N VAL A 115 14.81 -12.53 -17.53
CA VAL A 115 14.39 -11.25 -18.13
C VAL A 115 13.74 -10.32 -17.10
N LYS A 116 12.91 -10.87 -16.18
CA LYS A 116 12.35 -10.13 -15.04
C LYS A 116 13.44 -9.61 -14.10
N THR A 117 14.44 -10.41 -13.83
CA THR A 117 15.58 -10.02 -12.98
C THR A 117 16.41 -8.90 -13.61
N LEU A 118 16.70 -8.99 -14.91
CA LEU A 118 17.39 -7.93 -15.65
C LEU A 118 16.60 -6.63 -15.70
N ALA A 119 15.28 -6.71 -15.88
CA ALA A 119 14.39 -5.55 -15.87
C ALA A 119 14.36 -4.85 -14.51
N ARG A 120 14.24 -5.61 -13.40
CA ARG A 120 14.29 -5.07 -12.03
C ARG A 120 15.64 -4.41 -11.73
N SER A 121 16.74 -4.96 -12.27
CA SER A 121 18.10 -4.43 -12.12
C SER A 121 18.44 -3.32 -13.12
N LYS A 122 17.48 -2.85 -13.92
CA LYS A 122 17.64 -1.80 -14.93
C LYS A 122 18.70 -2.11 -16.01
N ARG A 123 19.02 -3.39 -16.25
CA ARG A 123 19.96 -3.85 -17.29
C ARG A 123 19.25 -4.01 -18.63
N TYR A 124 18.67 -2.92 -19.13
CA TYR A 124 17.79 -2.94 -20.32
C TYR A 124 18.52 -3.30 -21.61
N SER A 125 19.78 -2.94 -21.78
CA SER A 125 20.60 -3.30 -22.94
C SER A 125 20.80 -4.82 -23.04
N SER A 126 21.17 -5.45 -21.92
CA SER A 126 21.33 -6.92 -21.85
C SER A 126 20.00 -7.64 -22.07
N MET A 127 18.92 -7.13 -21.47
CA MET A 127 17.57 -7.65 -21.66
C MET A 127 17.15 -7.55 -23.14
N TRP A 128 17.41 -6.40 -23.79
CA TRP A 128 17.07 -6.20 -25.21
C TRP A 128 17.87 -7.11 -26.13
N ALA A 129 19.16 -7.33 -25.82
CA ALA A 129 19.99 -8.29 -26.58
C ALA A 129 19.43 -9.71 -26.49
N LEU A 130 18.94 -10.15 -25.33
CA LEU A 130 18.30 -11.45 -25.14
C LEU A 130 16.98 -11.56 -25.91
N LEU A 131 16.22 -10.47 -26.03
CA LEU A 131 14.92 -10.42 -26.76
C LEU A 131 15.10 -10.18 -28.26
N SER A 132 16.33 -10.02 -28.76
CA SER A 132 16.61 -9.78 -30.18
C SER A 132 16.43 -11.05 -30.99
N PRO A 133 15.85 -11.00 -32.22
CA PRO A 133 15.47 -12.16 -33.01
C PRO A 133 16.61 -12.98 -33.60
N THR A 134 17.85 -12.67 -33.24
CA THR A 134 19.07 -13.33 -33.76
C THR A 134 19.18 -14.81 -33.37
N SER A 135 18.42 -15.28 -32.40
CA SER A 135 18.44 -16.68 -31.95
C SER A 135 17.17 -17.41 -32.37
N ARG A 136 17.29 -18.37 -33.31
CA ARG A 136 16.18 -19.20 -33.85
C ARG A 136 15.47 -20.10 -32.80
N ARG A 137 15.92 -20.10 -31.53
CA ARG A 137 15.36 -20.94 -30.45
C ARG A 137 15.13 -20.11 -29.18
N GLN A 138 14.41 -19.00 -29.31
CA GLN A 138 14.00 -18.26 -28.10
C GLN A 138 12.71 -18.90 -27.53
N PRO A 139 12.65 -19.13 -26.20
CA PRO A 139 11.39 -19.53 -25.57
C PRO A 139 10.34 -18.40 -25.72
N SER A 140 9.08 -18.79 -25.86
CA SER A 140 7.97 -17.83 -25.85
C SER A 140 7.88 -17.16 -24.48
N LEU A 141 7.52 -15.86 -24.48
CA LEU A 141 7.20 -15.12 -23.26
C LEU A 141 5.71 -15.21 -22.98
N SER A 142 5.33 -15.25 -21.69
CA SER A 142 3.95 -15.10 -21.30
C SER A 142 3.49 -13.64 -21.48
N PRO A 143 2.19 -13.40 -21.78
CA PRO A 143 1.64 -12.04 -21.85
C PRO A 143 1.85 -11.24 -20.57
N GLU A 144 1.83 -11.88 -19.41
CA GLU A 144 2.07 -11.29 -18.10
C GLU A 144 3.50 -10.78 -17.98
N THR A 145 4.48 -11.58 -18.41
CA THR A 145 5.89 -11.17 -18.40
C THR A 145 6.12 -10.02 -19.36
N LEU A 146 5.57 -10.10 -20.56
CA LEU A 146 5.68 -9.03 -21.56
C LEU A 146 5.06 -7.72 -21.03
N GLY A 147 3.89 -7.80 -20.40
CA GLY A 147 3.24 -6.66 -19.74
C GLY A 147 4.10 -6.05 -18.65
N PHE A 148 4.68 -6.90 -17.79
CA PHE A 148 5.61 -6.44 -16.75
C PHE A 148 6.81 -5.69 -17.33
N LEU A 149 7.42 -6.18 -18.41
CA LEU A 149 8.57 -5.51 -19.04
C LEU A 149 8.19 -4.15 -19.63
N ILE A 150 7.02 -4.06 -20.27
CA ILE A 150 6.49 -2.79 -20.81
C ILE A 150 6.29 -1.78 -19.67
N GLU A 151 5.71 -2.21 -18.52
CA GLU A 151 5.53 -1.35 -17.36
C GLU A 151 6.88 -0.91 -16.74
N GLN A 152 7.90 -1.78 -16.70
CA GLN A 152 9.23 -1.41 -16.21
C GLN A 152 9.91 -0.39 -17.13
N TYR A 153 9.77 -0.52 -18.44
CA TYR A 153 10.26 0.50 -19.38
C TYR A 153 9.58 1.85 -19.13
N GLY A 154 8.24 1.84 -18.95
CA GLY A 154 7.47 3.06 -18.64
C GLY A 154 7.95 3.76 -17.38
N LYS A 155 8.09 3.04 -16.26
CA LYS A 155 8.58 3.57 -14.98
C LYS A 155 9.96 4.24 -15.06
N HIS A 156 10.75 3.88 -16.04
CA HIS A 156 12.10 4.42 -16.22
C HIS A 156 12.20 5.40 -17.40
N GLY A 157 11.08 5.85 -17.94
CA GLY A 157 11.03 6.83 -19.01
C GLY A 157 11.44 6.31 -20.39
N LEU A 158 11.57 4.98 -20.54
CA LEU A 158 11.96 4.32 -21.79
C LEU A 158 10.73 3.96 -22.64
N THR A 159 9.90 4.95 -22.92
CA THR A 159 8.59 4.77 -23.58
C THR A 159 8.70 4.24 -25.02
N ASP A 160 9.75 4.63 -25.76
CA ASP A 160 9.95 4.15 -27.12
C ASP A 160 10.23 2.65 -27.14
N GLN A 161 11.05 2.15 -26.21
CA GLN A 161 11.31 0.72 -26.05
C GLN A 161 10.03 -0.03 -25.63
N ALA A 162 9.20 0.56 -24.76
CA ALA A 162 7.90 -0.01 -24.38
C ALA A 162 6.99 -0.18 -25.62
N VAL A 163 6.91 0.84 -26.49
CA VAL A 163 6.14 0.80 -27.72
C VAL A 163 6.69 -0.24 -28.71
N GLN A 164 8.03 -0.27 -28.87
CA GLN A 164 8.68 -1.27 -29.74
C GLN A 164 8.40 -2.69 -29.25
N LEU A 165 8.52 -2.94 -27.94
CA LEU A 165 8.26 -4.25 -27.35
C LEU A 165 6.79 -4.67 -27.54
N PHE A 166 5.85 -3.76 -27.33
CA PHE A 166 4.43 -4.01 -27.59
C PHE A 166 4.15 -4.34 -29.06
N ASN A 167 4.75 -3.60 -30.00
CA ASN A 167 4.56 -3.88 -31.43
C ASN A 167 5.15 -5.23 -31.84
N ARG A 168 6.20 -5.68 -31.17
CA ARG A 168 6.82 -7.00 -31.38
C ARG A 168 6.12 -8.15 -30.64
N SER A 169 5.09 -7.88 -29.85
CA SER A 169 4.39 -8.91 -29.07
C SER A 169 3.98 -10.14 -29.90
N LYS A 170 3.45 -9.90 -31.10
CA LYS A 170 3.05 -10.98 -32.03
C LYS A 170 4.23 -11.84 -32.48
N THR A 171 5.39 -11.24 -32.74
CA THR A 171 6.60 -11.99 -33.14
C THR A 171 7.20 -12.78 -31.98
N LEU A 172 6.88 -12.40 -30.75
CA LEU A 172 7.25 -13.09 -29.52
C LEU A 172 6.21 -14.13 -29.08
N GLY A 173 5.20 -14.40 -29.91
CA GLY A 173 4.15 -15.38 -29.64
C GLY A 173 3.06 -14.91 -28.67
N CYS A 174 2.99 -13.60 -28.37
CA CYS A 174 2.01 -13.04 -27.46
C CYS A 174 0.87 -12.33 -28.19
N GLU A 175 -0.36 -12.66 -27.85
CA GLU A 175 -1.53 -11.92 -28.33
C GLU A 175 -1.66 -10.57 -27.63
N GLN A 176 -2.19 -9.59 -28.35
CA GLN A 176 -2.44 -8.25 -27.81
C GLN A 176 -3.74 -8.22 -27.01
N THR A 177 -3.69 -8.75 -25.78
CA THR A 177 -4.80 -8.78 -24.82
C THR A 177 -5.05 -7.41 -24.18
N VAL A 178 -6.22 -7.24 -23.52
CA VAL A 178 -6.55 -6.03 -22.73
C VAL A 178 -5.45 -5.70 -21.73
N SER A 179 -4.92 -6.73 -21.05
CA SER A 179 -3.84 -6.57 -20.07
C SER A 179 -2.58 -5.95 -20.69
N LEU A 180 -2.20 -6.42 -21.90
CA LEU A 180 -1.02 -5.91 -22.57
C LEU A 180 -1.21 -4.46 -23.07
N TYR A 181 -2.44 -4.12 -23.55
CA TYR A 181 -2.79 -2.72 -23.85
C TYR A 181 -2.69 -1.84 -22.61
N ASN A 182 -3.21 -2.30 -21.46
CA ASN A 182 -3.15 -1.57 -20.21
C ASN A 182 -1.71 -1.31 -19.74
N SER A 183 -0.80 -2.28 -19.91
CA SER A 183 0.61 -2.09 -19.59
C SER A 183 1.26 -1.02 -20.47
N LEU A 184 0.92 -0.95 -21.76
CA LEU A 184 1.43 0.12 -22.63
C LEU A 184 0.76 1.47 -22.34
N VAL A 185 -0.55 1.51 -22.03
CA VAL A 185 -1.22 2.75 -21.57
C VAL A 185 -0.54 3.28 -20.32
N PHE A 186 -0.24 2.41 -19.35
CA PHE A 186 0.50 2.78 -18.16
C PHE A 186 1.87 3.39 -18.51
N ALA A 187 2.66 2.71 -19.35
CA ALA A 187 4.00 3.20 -19.73
C ALA A 187 3.95 4.56 -20.43
N LEU A 188 2.95 4.79 -21.30
CA LEU A 188 2.76 6.08 -21.97
C LEU A 188 2.30 7.18 -21.01
N CYS A 189 1.47 6.83 -20.02
CA CYS A 189 1.03 7.77 -18.98
C CYS A 189 2.19 8.20 -18.07
N GLU A 190 3.05 7.26 -17.64
CA GLU A 190 4.27 7.55 -16.89
C GLU A 190 5.21 8.49 -17.69
N GLY A 191 5.34 8.27 -18.99
CA GLY A 191 6.09 9.14 -19.89
C GLY A 191 5.39 10.46 -20.25
N LYS A 192 4.22 10.76 -19.66
CA LYS A 192 3.38 11.94 -19.94
C LYS A 192 2.94 12.06 -21.41
N LEU A 193 2.96 10.97 -22.15
CA LEU A 193 2.53 10.90 -23.57
C LEU A 193 1.02 10.62 -23.67
N PHE A 194 0.20 11.46 -23.05
CA PHE A 194 -1.26 11.25 -22.90
C PHE A 194 -2.00 11.13 -24.23
N HIS A 195 -1.60 11.91 -25.24
CA HIS A 195 -2.22 11.83 -26.59
C HIS A 195 -1.94 10.46 -27.25
N ALA A 196 -0.74 9.93 -27.06
CA ALA A 196 -0.38 8.59 -27.54
C ALA A 196 -1.15 7.50 -26.80
N ALA A 197 -1.30 7.62 -25.48
CA ALA A 197 -2.11 6.71 -24.67
C ALA A 197 -3.58 6.72 -25.11
N TYR A 198 -4.14 7.90 -25.32
CA TYR A 198 -5.51 8.04 -25.82
C TYR A 198 -5.69 7.44 -27.23
N ALA A 199 -4.77 7.74 -28.17
CA ALA A 199 -4.77 7.17 -29.51
C ALA A 199 -4.66 5.63 -29.47
N LEU A 200 -3.88 5.08 -28.53
CA LEU A 200 -3.76 3.63 -28.31
C LEU A 200 -5.09 3.02 -27.87
N ILE A 201 -5.83 3.64 -26.95
CA ILE A 201 -7.15 3.16 -26.51
C ILE A 201 -8.14 3.22 -27.66
N ARG A 202 -8.16 4.29 -28.46
CA ARG A 202 -9.00 4.35 -29.68
C ARG A 202 -8.63 3.25 -30.69
N ARG A 203 -7.35 2.90 -30.83
CA ARG A 203 -6.90 1.77 -31.68
C ARG A 203 -7.36 0.43 -31.09
N MET A 204 -7.29 0.25 -29.76
CA MET A 204 -7.78 -0.93 -29.05
C MET A 204 -9.28 -1.16 -29.35
N VAL A 205 -10.11 -0.12 -29.19
CA VAL A 205 -11.55 -0.15 -29.48
C VAL A 205 -11.82 -0.52 -30.96
N ARG A 206 -11.10 0.10 -31.90
CA ARG A 206 -11.23 -0.21 -33.32
C ARG A 206 -10.88 -1.66 -33.69
N LYS A 207 -10.01 -2.31 -32.90
CA LYS A 207 -9.68 -3.72 -33.06
C LYS A 207 -10.68 -4.68 -32.38
N GLY A 208 -11.76 -4.16 -31.79
CA GLY A 208 -12.76 -4.95 -31.08
C GLY A 208 -12.36 -5.37 -29.68
N VAL A 209 -11.20 -4.88 -29.18
CA VAL A 209 -10.77 -5.14 -27.81
C VAL A 209 -11.44 -4.12 -26.90
N ARG A 210 -12.29 -4.60 -25.98
CA ARG A 210 -13.06 -3.73 -25.07
C ARG A 210 -12.17 -3.21 -23.94
N PRO A 211 -12.11 -1.87 -23.72
CA PRO A 211 -11.46 -1.31 -22.54
C PRO A 211 -12.10 -1.82 -21.25
N ASP A 212 -11.28 -2.10 -20.26
CA ASP A 212 -11.73 -2.52 -18.93
C ASP A 212 -11.61 -1.39 -17.90
N ARG A 213 -12.00 -1.68 -16.64
CA ARG A 213 -11.91 -0.74 -15.52
C ARG A 213 -10.48 -0.15 -15.37
N ARG A 214 -9.45 -0.98 -15.56
CA ARG A 214 -8.04 -0.56 -15.44
C ARG A 214 -7.67 0.42 -16.55
N THR A 215 -8.14 0.20 -17.78
CA THR A 215 -7.90 1.12 -18.91
C THR A 215 -8.38 2.53 -18.61
N TYR A 216 -9.63 2.68 -18.11
CA TYR A 216 -10.20 3.98 -17.77
C TYR A 216 -9.45 4.63 -16.62
N THR A 217 -9.19 3.87 -15.55
CA THR A 217 -8.52 4.37 -14.35
C THR A 217 -7.11 4.89 -14.66
N LEU A 218 -6.34 4.17 -15.48
CA LEU A 218 -4.97 4.56 -15.84
C LEU A 218 -4.93 5.93 -16.52
N LEU A 219 -5.74 6.12 -17.57
CA LEU A 219 -5.71 7.36 -18.35
C LEU A 219 -6.33 8.53 -17.59
N VAL A 220 -7.48 8.31 -16.94
CA VAL A 220 -8.15 9.35 -16.14
C VAL A 220 -7.27 9.78 -14.96
N SER A 221 -6.68 8.84 -14.22
CA SER A 221 -5.76 9.14 -13.13
C SER A 221 -4.55 9.94 -13.59
N ALA A 222 -3.94 9.54 -14.73
CA ALA A 222 -2.79 10.23 -15.28
C ALA A 222 -3.12 11.66 -15.72
N TRP A 223 -4.29 11.88 -16.33
CA TRP A 223 -4.74 13.24 -16.66
C TRP A 223 -5.03 14.07 -15.42
N CYS A 224 -5.73 13.50 -14.41
CA CYS A 224 -6.03 14.20 -13.16
C CYS A 224 -4.75 14.63 -12.42
N SER A 225 -3.76 13.75 -12.32
CA SER A 225 -2.47 14.05 -11.68
C SER A 225 -1.68 15.17 -12.39
N ASN A 226 -1.99 15.44 -13.66
CA ASN A 226 -1.37 16.50 -14.45
C ASN A 226 -2.31 17.70 -14.70
N GLY A 227 -3.43 17.81 -13.97
CA GLY A 227 -4.37 18.93 -14.06
C GLY A 227 -5.22 18.98 -15.33
N LYS A 228 -5.23 17.90 -16.14
CA LYS A 228 -5.96 17.82 -17.43
C LYS A 228 -7.37 17.24 -17.24
N PHE A 229 -8.16 17.87 -16.39
CA PHE A 229 -9.49 17.36 -16.02
C PHE A 229 -10.49 17.43 -17.18
N ARG A 230 -10.36 18.40 -18.06
CA ARG A 230 -11.24 18.58 -19.24
C ARG A 230 -11.10 17.40 -20.20
N GLU A 231 -9.87 17.02 -20.52
CA GLU A 231 -9.56 15.88 -21.36
C GLU A 231 -10.04 14.55 -20.75
N ALA A 232 -9.87 14.37 -19.45
CA ALA A 232 -10.39 13.22 -18.74
C ALA A 232 -11.92 13.12 -18.82
N GLN A 233 -12.63 14.24 -18.65
CA GLN A 233 -14.07 14.30 -18.75
C GLN A 233 -14.57 14.02 -20.18
N GLU A 234 -13.91 14.61 -21.18
CA GLU A 234 -14.25 14.41 -22.59
C GLU A 234 -14.05 12.95 -23.02
N PHE A 235 -12.97 12.33 -22.57
CA PHE A 235 -12.72 10.89 -22.80
C PHE A 235 -13.82 10.02 -22.21
N LEU A 236 -14.23 10.24 -20.97
CA LEU A 236 -15.31 9.46 -20.35
C LEU A 236 -16.63 9.63 -21.10
N ARG A 237 -16.93 10.86 -21.59
CA ARG A 237 -18.11 11.13 -22.42
C ARG A 237 -18.03 10.39 -23.76
N GLU A 238 -16.90 10.49 -24.49
CA GLU A 238 -16.71 9.79 -25.77
C GLU A 238 -16.91 8.27 -25.64
N MET A 239 -16.35 7.69 -24.57
CA MET A 239 -16.48 6.26 -24.34
C MET A 239 -17.93 5.87 -24.02
N SER A 240 -18.67 6.68 -23.28
CA SER A 240 -20.09 6.47 -23.00
C SER A 240 -20.95 6.55 -24.26
N GLU A 241 -20.72 7.55 -25.11
CA GLU A 241 -21.41 7.75 -26.41
C GLU A 241 -21.17 6.58 -27.36
N ARG A 242 -20.02 5.92 -27.27
CA ARG A 242 -19.69 4.73 -28.08
C ARG A 242 -20.24 3.42 -27.49
N GLY A 243 -21.04 3.48 -26.43
CA GLY A 243 -21.60 2.31 -25.76
C GLY A 243 -20.61 1.55 -24.86
N PHE A 244 -19.42 2.10 -24.62
CA PHE A 244 -18.51 1.63 -23.63
C PHE A 244 -18.78 2.40 -22.34
N ASN A 245 -19.64 1.86 -21.47
CA ASN A 245 -19.91 2.50 -20.19
C ASN A 245 -18.64 2.49 -19.33
N PRO A 246 -18.02 3.67 -19.09
CA PRO A 246 -16.90 3.74 -18.15
C PRO A 246 -17.35 3.17 -16.82
N SER A 247 -16.52 2.33 -16.23
CA SER A 247 -16.82 1.81 -14.88
C SER A 247 -16.98 2.98 -13.90
N VAL A 248 -17.79 2.78 -12.87
CA VAL A 248 -17.95 3.74 -11.76
C VAL A 248 -16.59 4.23 -11.29
N ARG A 249 -15.62 3.34 -11.17
CA ARG A 249 -14.26 3.67 -10.71
C ARG A 249 -13.54 4.71 -11.56
N GLY A 250 -13.73 4.73 -12.88
CA GLY A 250 -13.12 5.76 -13.73
C GLY A 250 -13.67 7.16 -13.44
N ARG A 251 -14.98 7.26 -13.17
CA ARG A 251 -15.62 8.51 -12.79
C ARG A 251 -15.25 8.94 -11.38
N ASP A 252 -15.15 8.01 -10.44
CA ASP A 252 -14.69 8.25 -9.07
C ASP A 252 -13.27 8.81 -9.04
N VAL A 253 -12.35 8.27 -9.84
CA VAL A 253 -10.98 8.78 -9.97
C VAL A 253 -10.98 10.23 -10.47
N LEU A 254 -11.89 10.60 -11.37
CA LEU A 254 -12.02 11.99 -11.82
C LEU A 254 -12.52 12.89 -10.68
N VAL A 255 -13.52 12.47 -9.90
CA VAL A 255 -14.00 13.21 -8.73
C VAL A 255 -12.86 13.38 -7.71
N GLU A 256 -12.16 12.32 -7.36
CA GLU A 256 -11.01 12.34 -6.43
C GLU A 256 -9.90 13.28 -6.95
N GLY A 257 -9.60 13.23 -8.25
CA GLY A 257 -8.62 14.12 -8.89
C GLY A 257 -9.01 15.59 -8.79
N LEU A 258 -10.29 15.92 -9.05
CA LEU A 258 -10.82 17.27 -8.90
C LEU A 258 -10.73 17.77 -7.44
N LEU A 259 -11.06 16.91 -6.47
CA LEU A 259 -10.98 17.24 -5.05
C LEU A 259 -9.54 17.49 -4.60
N ASN A 260 -8.60 16.64 -5.00
CA ASN A 260 -7.18 16.78 -4.68
C ASN A 260 -6.56 18.05 -5.27
N ALA A 261 -7.08 18.50 -6.41
CA ALA A 261 -6.65 19.75 -7.05
C ALA A 261 -7.40 21.01 -6.52
N GLY A 262 -8.33 20.85 -5.57
CA GLY A 262 -9.08 21.95 -4.98
C GLY A 262 -10.29 22.43 -5.80
N TYR A 263 -10.70 21.70 -6.86
CA TYR A 263 -11.85 22.05 -7.69
C TYR A 263 -13.16 21.46 -7.14
N LEU A 264 -13.53 21.87 -5.93
CA LEU A 264 -14.71 21.34 -5.22
C LEU A 264 -16.01 21.50 -6.03
N GLU A 265 -16.28 22.67 -6.63
CA GLU A 265 -17.49 22.91 -7.41
C GLU A 265 -17.60 22.02 -8.66
N ALA A 266 -16.48 21.76 -9.32
CA ALA A 266 -16.45 20.83 -10.45
C ALA A 266 -16.73 19.38 -10.00
N ALA A 267 -16.18 18.99 -8.85
CA ALA A 267 -16.44 17.67 -8.24
C ALA A 267 -17.91 17.51 -7.85
N LYS A 268 -18.52 18.52 -7.21
CA LYS A 268 -19.96 18.55 -6.89
C LYS A 268 -20.82 18.36 -8.15
N GLY A 269 -20.52 19.14 -9.21
CA GLY A 269 -21.22 19.04 -10.48
C GLY A 269 -21.10 17.66 -11.14
N MET A 270 -19.93 17.01 -10.99
CA MET A 270 -19.70 15.66 -11.51
C MET A 270 -20.51 14.62 -10.76
N VAL A 271 -20.49 14.65 -9.42
CA VAL A 271 -21.27 13.69 -8.59
C VAL A 271 -22.77 13.86 -8.81
N ARG A 272 -23.29 15.11 -8.86
CA ARG A 272 -24.70 15.35 -9.17
C ARG A 272 -25.12 14.81 -10.55
N ARG A 273 -24.24 14.83 -11.55
CA ARG A 273 -24.50 14.17 -12.85
C ARG A 273 -24.49 12.67 -12.75
N MET A 274 -23.51 12.10 -12.03
CA MET A 274 -23.41 10.64 -11.84
C MET A 274 -24.70 10.11 -11.18
N THR A 275 -25.18 10.75 -10.12
CA THR A 275 -26.42 10.34 -9.43
C THR A 275 -27.66 10.45 -10.33
N LYS A 276 -27.78 11.53 -11.13
CA LYS A 276 -28.87 11.69 -12.10
C LYS A 276 -28.85 10.62 -13.20
N GLU A 277 -27.66 10.17 -13.62
CA GLU A 277 -27.49 9.09 -14.63
C GLU A 277 -27.65 7.68 -14.02
N GLY A 278 -27.97 7.58 -12.72
CA GLY A 278 -28.08 6.29 -12.04
C GLY A 278 -26.74 5.61 -11.77
N VAL A 279 -25.64 6.34 -11.90
CA VAL A 279 -24.29 5.86 -11.59
C VAL A 279 -23.95 6.24 -10.16
N VAL A 280 -23.89 5.25 -9.29
CA VAL A 280 -23.63 5.45 -7.85
C VAL A 280 -22.12 5.44 -7.59
N PRO A 281 -21.52 6.53 -7.07
CA PRO A 281 -20.13 6.56 -6.65
C PRO A 281 -19.84 5.56 -5.51
N GLU A 282 -18.59 5.17 -5.37
CA GLU A 282 -18.14 4.36 -4.22
C GLU A 282 -18.22 5.19 -2.93
N VAL A 283 -18.49 4.54 -1.78
CA VAL A 283 -18.56 5.20 -0.45
C VAL A 283 -17.27 6.00 -0.16
N ALA A 284 -16.13 5.49 -0.59
CA ALA A 284 -14.85 6.20 -0.45
C ALA A 284 -14.83 7.57 -1.17
N THR A 285 -15.45 7.66 -2.35
CA THR A 285 -15.57 8.91 -3.11
C THR A 285 -16.51 9.90 -2.42
N PHE A 286 -17.64 9.42 -1.88
CA PHE A 286 -18.51 10.24 -1.05
C PHE A 286 -17.79 10.76 0.19
N ASN A 287 -17.04 9.93 0.90
CA ASN A 287 -16.22 10.35 2.04
C ASN A 287 -15.19 11.41 1.67
N SER A 288 -14.54 11.28 0.53
CA SER A 288 -13.59 12.29 0.02
C SER A 288 -14.28 13.61 -0.30
N LEU A 289 -15.48 13.56 -0.87
CA LEU A 289 -16.30 14.72 -1.18
C LEU A 289 -16.78 15.43 0.10
N VAL A 290 -17.28 14.67 1.06
CA VAL A 290 -17.70 15.17 2.38
C VAL A 290 -16.51 15.82 3.10
N GLN A 291 -15.35 15.17 3.11
CA GLN A 291 -14.14 15.71 3.73
C GLN A 291 -13.71 17.04 3.09
N ALA A 292 -13.72 17.12 1.76
CA ALA A 292 -13.37 18.33 1.03
C ALA A 292 -14.37 19.46 1.30
N ALA A 293 -15.67 19.16 1.33
CA ALA A 293 -16.71 20.12 1.66
C ALA A 293 -16.56 20.65 3.10
N CYS A 294 -16.31 19.75 4.07
CA CYS A 294 -16.06 20.12 5.46
C CYS A 294 -14.81 21.00 5.61
N ASN A 295 -13.74 20.68 4.89
CA ASN A 295 -12.51 21.48 4.89
C ASN A 295 -12.70 22.88 4.28
N ALA A 296 -13.56 22.99 3.26
CA ALA A 296 -13.95 24.27 2.64
C ALA A 296 -14.94 25.07 3.50
N GLY A 297 -15.47 24.49 4.58
CA GLY A 297 -16.48 25.11 5.44
C GLY A 297 -17.93 24.97 4.92
N ASP A 298 -18.13 24.25 3.80
CA ASP A 298 -19.46 24.01 3.23
C ASP A 298 -20.10 22.77 3.86
N VAL A 299 -20.51 22.95 5.11
CA VAL A 299 -21.10 21.87 5.94
C VAL A 299 -22.48 21.50 5.44
N ASP A 300 -23.24 22.44 4.86
CA ASP A 300 -24.56 22.16 4.31
C ASP A 300 -24.51 21.18 3.15
N PHE A 301 -23.56 21.41 2.25
CA PHE A 301 -23.32 20.45 1.16
C PHE A 301 -22.81 19.09 1.66
N ALA A 302 -21.98 19.04 2.70
CA ALA A 302 -21.55 17.78 3.29
C ALA A 302 -22.72 16.97 3.84
N VAL A 303 -23.70 17.61 4.46
CA VAL A 303 -24.95 16.98 4.94
C VAL A 303 -25.86 16.57 3.77
N GLU A 304 -25.93 17.37 2.70
CA GLU A 304 -26.65 17.01 1.47
C GLU A 304 -26.09 15.71 0.86
N VAL A 305 -24.76 15.60 0.77
CA VAL A 305 -24.07 14.40 0.28
C VAL A 305 -24.37 13.17 1.13
N TYR A 306 -24.40 13.34 2.45
CA TYR A 306 -24.80 12.27 3.37
C TYR A 306 -26.24 11.80 3.07
N GLY A 307 -27.17 12.74 2.87
CA GLY A 307 -28.54 12.43 2.46
C GLY A 307 -28.60 11.58 1.19
N TRP A 308 -27.81 11.91 0.16
CA TRP A 308 -27.74 11.10 -1.06
C TRP A 308 -27.25 9.66 -0.82
N VAL A 309 -26.27 9.49 0.08
CA VAL A 309 -25.76 8.15 0.44
C VAL A 309 -26.86 7.31 1.06
N CYS A 310 -27.64 7.89 1.99
CA CYS A 310 -28.78 7.23 2.63
C CYS A 310 -29.91 6.92 1.63
N GLU A 311 -30.28 7.88 0.76
CA GLU A 311 -31.31 7.70 -0.28
C GLU A 311 -30.95 6.60 -1.28
N LEU A 312 -29.68 6.44 -1.60
CA LEU A 312 -29.17 5.39 -2.47
C LEU A 312 -29.02 4.03 -1.80
N GLY A 313 -29.36 3.92 -0.51
CA GLY A 313 -29.27 2.69 0.27
C GLY A 313 -27.84 2.18 0.47
N LEU A 314 -26.84 3.08 0.40
CA LEU A 314 -25.44 2.73 0.65
C LEU A 314 -25.17 2.67 2.15
N CYS A 315 -24.40 1.68 2.58
CA CYS A 315 -23.99 1.59 3.98
C CYS A 315 -22.98 2.70 4.29
N VAL A 316 -23.36 3.58 5.21
CA VAL A 316 -22.47 4.62 5.74
C VAL A 316 -21.44 3.96 6.67
N ASP A 317 -20.19 4.31 6.54
CA ASP A 317 -19.12 3.75 7.36
C ASP A 317 -18.76 4.64 8.57
N VAL A 318 -18.02 4.08 9.52
CA VAL A 318 -17.52 4.80 10.70
C VAL A 318 -16.75 6.07 10.31
N LYS A 319 -16.06 6.04 9.16
CA LYS A 319 -15.29 7.17 8.65
C LYS A 319 -16.17 8.33 8.25
N SER A 320 -17.31 8.08 7.60
CA SER A 320 -18.31 9.10 7.24
C SER A 320 -18.76 9.89 8.47
N TYR A 321 -19.17 9.20 9.52
CA TYR A 321 -19.60 9.83 10.77
C TYR A 321 -18.45 10.56 11.49
N SER A 322 -17.24 10.00 11.45
CA SER A 322 -16.06 10.63 12.05
C SER A 322 -15.64 11.93 11.35
N ILE A 323 -16.04 12.13 10.11
CA ILE A 323 -15.81 13.37 9.36
C ILE A 323 -16.95 14.37 9.60
N LEU A 324 -18.21 13.90 9.50
CA LEU A 324 -19.40 14.75 9.55
C LEU A 324 -19.66 15.33 10.94
N ILE A 325 -19.71 14.48 11.97
CA ILE A 325 -20.09 14.92 13.33
C ILE A 325 -19.18 16.05 13.85
N PRO A 326 -17.83 15.98 13.75
CA PRO A 326 -16.97 17.08 14.15
C PRO A 326 -17.18 18.36 13.35
N ALA A 327 -17.39 18.24 12.03
CA ALA A 327 -17.57 19.41 11.15
C ALA A 327 -18.89 20.11 11.44
N VAL A 328 -19.99 19.37 11.54
CA VAL A 328 -21.33 19.87 11.84
C VAL A 328 -21.38 20.50 13.25
N SER A 329 -20.77 19.85 14.24
CA SER A 329 -20.66 20.37 15.62
C SER A 329 -19.82 21.66 15.67
N LYS A 330 -18.74 21.72 14.89
CA LYS A 330 -17.89 22.92 14.76
C LYS A 330 -18.67 24.07 14.12
N ALA A 331 -19.55 23.80 13.17
CA ALA A 331 -20.43 24.78 12.54
C ALA A 331 -21.59 25.24 13.43
N GLY A 332 -21.74 24.67 14.62
CA GLY A 332 -22.80 25.05 15.57
C GLY A 332 -24.15 24.36 15.31
N LYS A 333 -24.24 23.43 14.36
CA LYS A 333 -25.48 22.71 14.02
C LYS A 333 -25.65 21.47 14.91
N ILE A 334 -25.85 21.71 16.20
CA ILE A 334 -25.87 20.62 17.20
C ILE A 334 -26.99 19.61 16.95
N ASP A 335 -28.19 20.07 16.57
CA ASP A 335 -29.33 19.21 16.28
C ASP A 335 -29.04 18.21 15.15
N VAL A 336 -28.33 18.68 14.10
CA VAL A 336 -27.93 17.82 12.98
C VAL A 336 -26.86 16.83 13.44
N ALA A 337 -25.89 17.26 14.25
CA ALA A 337 -24.86 16.40 14.79
C ALA A 337 -25.42 15.31 15.73
N MET A 338 -26.44 15.65 16.50
CA MET A 338 -27.18 14.69 17.37
C MET A 338 -27.93 13.64 16.53
N ARG A 339 -28.60 14.05 15.45
CA ARG A 339 -29.23 13.11 14.52
C ARG A 339 -28.21 12.16 13.90
N LEU A 340 -27.09 12.69 13.38
CA LEU A 340 -26.03 11.86 12.81
C LEU A 340 -25.46 10.85 13.81
N LEU A 341 -25.39 11.21 15.10
CA LEU A 341 -24.98 10.26 16.14
C LEU A 341 -26.05 9.18 16.38
N GLY A 342 -27.34 9.55 16.32
CA GLY A 342 -28.47 8.60 16.37
C GLY A 342 -28.41 7.63 15.21
N ASP A 343 -28.30 8.14 13.98
CA ASP A 343 -28.18 7.33 12.75
C ASP A 343 -27.00 6.36 12.83
N ALA A 344 -25.85 6.80 13.36
CA ALA A 344 -24.68 5.93 13.56
C ALA A 344 -24.96 4.77 14.52
N VAL A 345 -25.75 4.99 15.57
CA VAL A 345 -26.17 3.94 16.51
C VAL A 345 -27.13 2.97 15.83
N ASP A 346 -28.09 3.49 15.05
CA ASP A 346 -29.08 2.70 14.33
C ASP A 346 -28.43 1.84 13.24
N ASP A 347 -27.35 2.34 12.60
CA ASP A 347 -26.49 1.60 11.68
C ASP A 347 -25.62 0.52 12.38
N GLY A 348 -25.75 0.36 13.70
CA GLY A 348 -25.01 -0.63 14.48
C GLY A 348 -23.56 -0.23 14.80
N ILE A 349 -23.19 1.02 14.55
CA ILE A 349 -21.86 1.55 14.91
C ILE A 349 -21.88 1.84 16.41
N ARG A 350 -21.02 1.17 17.17
CA ARG A 350 -20.83 1.51 18.59
C ARG A 350 -20.18 2.88 18.70
N PRO A 351 -20.87 3.89 19.24
CA PRO A 351 -20.27 5.20 19.41
C PRO A 351 -19.10 5.10 20.37
N PHE A 352 -17.99 5.67 19.97
CA PHE A 352 -16.79 5.76 20.80
C PHE A 352 -16.55 7.23 21.22
N PRO A 353 -15.75 7.49 22.26
CA PRO A 353 -15.59 8.84 22.83
C PRO A 353 -15.25 9.93 21.82
N SER A 354 -14.61 9.58 20.68
CA SER A 354 -14.28 10.54 19.64
C SER A 354 -15.47 11.06 18.85
N LEU A 355 -16.63 10.39 18.87
CA LEU A 355 -17.88 10.91 18.29
C LEU A 355 -18.63 11.82 19.26
N TYR A 356 -18.58 11.55 20.57
CA TYR A 356 -19.21 12.38 21.60
C TYR A 356 -18.47 13.69 21.86
N ALA A 357 -17.13 13.64 21.87
CA ALA A 357 -16.30 14.79 22.19
C ALA A 357 -16.54 16.04 21.31
N PRO A 358 -16.71 15.93 19.98
CA PRO A 358 -17.04 17.09 19.14
C PRO A 358 -18.38 17.72 19.48
N LEU A 359 -19.40 16.92 19.82
CA LEU A 359 -20.73 17.39 20.23
C LEU A 359 -20.66 18.18 21.53
N ILE A 360 -20.05 17.59 22.57
CA ILE A 360 -19.84 18.26 23.86
C ILE A 360 -19.08 19.57 23.65
N LYS A 361 -18.02 19.57 22.83
CA LYS A 361 -17.25 20.77 22.49
C LYS A 361 -18.10 21.80 21.76
N GLY A 362 -18.96 21.39 20.84
CA GLY A 362 -19.88 22.26 20.11
C GLY A 362 -20.88 22.93 21.03
N MET A 363 -21.56 22.15 21.88
CA MET A 363 -22.50 22.65 22.89
C MET A 363 -21.84 23.66 23.85
N CYS A 364 -20.65 23.32 24.35
CA CYS A 364 -19.91 24.21 25.22
C CYS A 364 -19.50 25.54 24.55
N ARG A 365 -19.15 25.53 23.26
CA ARG A 365 -18.84 26.75 22.49
C ARG A 365 -20.03 27.67 22.30
N LEU A 366 -21.23 27.10 22.24
CA LEU A 366 -22.49 27.84 22.14
C LEU A 366 -23.06 28.27 23.49
N GLY A 367 -22.37 27.95 24.59
CA GLY A 367 -22.84 28.27 25.95
C GLY A 367 -23.93 27.34 26.48
N MET A 368 -24.21 26.23 25.78
CA MET A 368 -25.21 25.21 26.15
C MET A 368 -24.59 24.25 27.19
N PHE A 369 -24.23 24.76 28.36
CA PHE A 369 -23.48 23.98 29.36
C PHE A 369 -24.35 22.87 29.97
N ASP A 370 -25.60 23.16 30.29
CA ASP A 370 -26.48 22.20 30.96
C ASP A 370 -26.79 21.03 30.01
N ASP A 371 -27.01 21.31 28.72
CA ASP A 371 -27.17 20.28 27.69
C ASP A 371 -25.88 19.43 27.53
N ALA A 372 -24.72 20.07 27.56
CA ALA A 372 -23.44 19.35 27.47
C ALA A 372 -23.21 18.42 28.66
N PHE A 373 -23.60 18.82 29.87
CA PHE A 373 -23.51 17.99 31.08
C PHE A 373 -24.53 16.83 31.06
N CYS A 374 -25.78 17.11 30.63
CA CYS A 374 -26.79 16.08 30.45
C CYS A 374 -26.31 15.03 29.44
N PHE A 375 -25.84 15.49 28.29
CA PHE A 375 -25.34 14.61 27.21
C PHE A 375 -24.09 13.79 27.63
N PHE A 376 -23.20 14.38 28.44
CA PHE A 376 -22.08 13.66 29.03
C PHE A 376 -22.57 12.57 30.01
N GLY A 377 -23.61 12.86 30.79
CA GLY A 377 -24.25 11.88 31.68
C GLY A 377 -24.85 10.71 30.88
N GLU A 378 -25.56 11.01 29.79
CA GLU A 378 -26.14 9.99 28.91
C GLU A 378 -25.07 9.10 28.27
N MET A 379 -23.97 9.69 27.82
CA MET A 379 -22.83 8.96 27.29
C MET A 379 -22.33 7.90 28.30
N LYS A 380 -22.18 8.28 29.58
CA LYS A 380 -21.77 7.36 30.65
C LYS A 380 -22.84 6.29 30.92
N ALA A 381 -24.11 6.69 31.00
CA ALA A 381 -25.24 5.77 31.23
C ALA A 381 -25.35 4.70 30.11
N LYS A 382 -24.99 5.04 28.86
CA LYS A 382 -24.97 4.12 27.73
C LYS A 382 -23.70 3.22 27.72
N GLY A 383 -22.86 3.30 28.76
CA GLY A 383 -21.66 2.46 28.89
C GLY A 383 -20.46 2.91 28.06
N HIS A 384 -20.43 4.17 27.61
CA HIS A 384 -19.30 4.74 26.88
C HIS A 384 -18.39 5.53 27.82
N PRO A 385 -17.27 4.97 28.32
CA PRO A 385 -16.43 5.65 29.30
C PRO A 385 -15.77 6.88 28.66
N PRO A 386 -15.85 8.06 29.33
CA PRO A 386 -15.17 9.25 28.84
C PRO A 386 -13.65 9.07 28.86
N ASN A 387 -13.00 9.71 27.90
CA ASN A 387 -11.54 9.72 27.84
C ASN A 387 -10.95 11.04 28.38
N ARG A 388 -9.64 11.08 28.58
CA ARG A 388 -8.92 12.24 29.06
C ARG A 388 -9.26 13.56 28.31
N PRO A 389 -9.32 13.60 26.96
CA PRO A 389 -9.71 14.81 26.24
C PRO A 389 -11.08 15.35 26.59
N VAL A 390 -12.09 14.47 26.79
CA VAL A 390 -13.45 14.87 27.16
C VAL A 390 -13.47 15.53 28.53
N TYR A 391 -12.85 14.91 29.54
CA TYR A 391 -12.74 15.49 30.87
C TYR A 391 -11.99 16.82 30.87
N THR A 392 -10.83 16.88 30.21
CA THR A 392 -10.05 18.11 30.10
C THR A 392 -10.86 19.25 29.50
N MET A 393 -11.69 18.94 28.51
CA MET A 393 -12.57 19.92 27.88
C MET A 393 -13.66 20.39 28.83
N LEU A 394 -14.37 19.48 29.52
CA LEU A 394 -15.41 19.84 30.50
C LEU A 394 -14.83 20.69 31.64
N ILE A 395 -13.70 20.29 32.22
CA ILE A 395 -13.03 21.05 33.27
C ILE A 395 -12.68 22.48 32.80
N THR A 396 -12.11 22.60 31.59
CA THR A 396 -11.77 23.90 31.02
C THR A 396 -13.00 24.76 30.77
N MET A 397 -14.09 24.16 30.32
CA MET A 397 -15.33 24.87 30.03
C MET A 397 -16.05 25.30 31.31
N CYS A 398 -16.11 24.42 32.31
CA CYS A 398 -16.63 24.80 33.66
C CYS A 398 -15.84 25.97 34.26
N GLY A 399 -14.49 25.92 34.11
CA GLY A 399 -13.62 27.00 34.58
C GLY A 399 -13.90 28.33 33.88
N ARG A 400 -14.12 28.32 32.53
CA ARG A 400 -14.48 29.53 31.78
C ARG A 400 -15.89 30.03 32.11
N GLY A 401 -16.80 29.14 32.44
CA GLY A 401 -18.17 29.46 32.85
C GLY A 401 -18.33 29.82 34.31
N GLY A 402 -17.23 29.86 35.09
CA GLY A 402 -17.27 30.17 36.53
C GLY A 402 -17.82 29.02 37.39
N LYS A 403 -18.11 27.86 36.81
CA LYS A 403 -18.62 26.66 37.51
C LYS A 403 -17.44 25.83 38.09
N PHE A 404 -16.66 26.43 39.02
CA PHE A 404 -15.41 25.79 39.53
C PHE A 404 -15.65 24.58 40.41
N VAL A 405 -16.81 24.45 41.02
CA VAL A 405 -17.15 23.27 41.85
C VAL A 405 -17.40 22.07 40.96
N GLU A 406 -18.16 22.25 39.88
CA GLU A 406 -18.38 21.23 38.84
C GLU A 406 -17.08 20.82 38.17
N ALA A 407 -16.20 21.81 37.89
CA ALA A 407 -14.87 21.53 37.36
C ALA A 407 -14.01 20.66 38.32
N ALA A 408 -14.09 20.93 39.65
CA ALA A 408 -13.44 20.10 40.64
C ALA A 408 -13.99 18.69 40.71
N ASN A 409 -15.32 18.52 40.60
CA ASN A 409 -15.96 17.21 40.57
C ASN A 409 -15.50 16.39 39.38
N TYR A 410 -15.45 16.97 38.17
CA TYR A 410 -14.97 16.28 36.96
C TYR A 410 -13.47 15.95 37.05
N LEU A 411 -12.67 16.79 37.73
CA LEU A 411 -11.25 16.53 37.92
C LEU A 411 -11.04 15.35 38.88
N VAL A 412 -11.82 15.25 39.98
CA VAL A 412 -11.80 14.10 40.88
C VAL A 412 -12.27 12.83 40.18
N GLU A 413 -13.41 12.89 39.49
CA GLU A 413 -13.96 11.73 38.70
C GLU A 413 -12.94 11.23 37.67
N MET A 414 -12.25 12.14 36.99
CA MET A 414 -11.20 11.79 36.03
C MET A 414 -10.05 11.00 36.68
N THR A 415 -9.66 11.39 37.91
CA THR A 415 -8.59 10.69 38.65
C THR A 415 -9.06 9.32 39.15
N GLU A 416 -10.30 9.21 39.61
CA GLU A 416 -10.93 7.94 40.03
C GLU A 416 -11.01 6.95 38.91
N MET A 417 -11.19 7.42 37.65
CA MET A 417 -11.15 6.60 36.43
C MET A 417 -9.73 6.23 35.99
N GLY A 418 -8.71 6.57 36.78
CA GLY A 418 -7.30 6.31 36.47
C GLY A 418 -6.72 7.20 35.36
N LEU A 419 -7.42 8.25 34.97
CA LEU A 419 -6.97 9.18 33.94
C LEU A 419 -6.17 10.31 34.58
N ARG A 420 -4.92 10.54 34.18
CA ARG A 420 -4.07 11.61 34.72
C ARG A 420 -4.47 12.98 34.15
N PRO A 421 -4.93 13.95 34.99
CA PRO A 421 -5.16 15.32 34.54
C PRO A 421 -3.86 16.02 34.13
N ILE A 422 -3.97 17.05 33.29
CA ILE A 422 -2.84 17.94 33.03
C ILE A 422 -2.74 19.03 34.13
N THR A 423 -1.54 19.47 34.50
CA THR A 423 -1.29 20.48 35.50
C THR A 423 -2.16 21.73 35.32
N ARG A 424 -2.33 22.19 34.11
CA ARG A 424 -3.20 23.32 33.77
C ARG A 424 -4.65 23.17 34.23
N CYS A 425 -5.17 21.94 34.34
CA CYS A 425 -6.51 21.71 34.86
C CYS A 425 -6.58 21.93 36.37
N PHE A 426 -5.51 21.54 37.10
CA PHE A 426 -5.38 21.80 38.54
C PHE A 426 -5.30 23.29 38.79
N ASP A 427 -4.38 24.02 38.13
CA ASP A 427 -4.20 25.46 38.24
C ASP A 427 -5.53 26.20 38.02
N LEU A 428 -6.23 25.90 36.93
CA LEU A 428 -7.50 26.54 36.60
C LEU A 428 -8.55 26.34 37.70
N VAL A 429 -8.68 25.12 38.22
CA VAL A 429 -9.71 24.79 39.23
C VAL A 429 -9.31 25.36 40.57
N VAL A 430 -8.08 25.26 41.00
CA VAL A 430 -7.59 25.76 42.30
C VAL A 430 -7.68 27.29 42.37
N ASP A 431 -7.19 28.00 41.33
CA ASP A 431 -7.27 29.45 41.27
C ASP A 431 -8.70 29.95 41.26
N GLY A 432 -9.55 29.29 40.44
CA GLY A 432 -10.97 29.63 40.39
C GLY A 432 -11.72 29.42 41.71
N LEU A 433 -11.45 28.31 42.40
CA LEU A 433 -12.03 28.02 43.72
C LEU A 433 -11.57 29.03 44.79
N LYS A 434 -10.28 29.40 44.79
CA LYS A 434 -9.73 30.42 45.70
C LYS A 434 -10.38 31.77 45.47
N ASN A 435 -10.56 32.17 44.20
CA ASN A 435 -11.21 33.42 43.84
C ASN A 435 -12.70 33.46 44.24
N CYS A 436 -13.36 32.29 44.29
CA CYS A 436 -14.74 32.16 44.77
C CYS A 436 -14.86 31.93 46.27
N GLY A 437 -13.78 32.04 47.08
CA GLY A 437 -13.78 31.88 48.50
C GLY A 437 -13.89 30.42 49.01
N LYS A 438 -13.82 29.42 48.11
CA LYS A 438 -13.97 27.99 48.43
C LYS A 438 -12.61 27.35 48.73
N HIS A 439 -11.90 27.88 49.73
CA HIS A 439 -10.53 27.50 50.07
C HIS A 439 -10.38 26.04 50.51
N ASP A 440 -11.38 25.46 51.16
CA ASP A 440 -11.32 24.07 51.64
C ASP A 440 -11.32 23.06 50.47
N ILE A 441 -12.15 23.34 49.43
CA ILE A 441 -12.14 22.50 48.23
C ILE A 441 -10.84 22.67 47.47
N ALA A 442 -10.33 23.90 47.33
CA ALA A 442 -9.05 24.19 46.68
C ALA A 442 -7.89 23.40 47.32
N ARG A 443 -7.80 23.36 48.69
CA ARG A 443 -6.79 22.57 49.39
C ARG A 443 -6.88 21.07 49.08
N ARG A 444 -8.10 20.52 49.02
CA ARG A 444 -8.30 19.10 48.68
C ARG A 444 -7.79 18.80 47.26
N ILE A 445 -8.05 19.68 46.30
CA ILE A 445 -7.56 19.52 44.92
C ILE A 445 -6.04 19.63 44.85
N GLU A 446 -5.40 20.56 45.59
CA GLU A 446 -3.93 20.63 45.71
C GLU A 446 -3.32 19.37 46.30
N GLN A 447 -3.94 18.81 47.37
CA GLN A 447 -3.51 17.54 47.95
C GLN A 447 -3.61 16.38 46.94
N LEU A 448 -4.69 16.34 46.12
CA LEU A 448 -4.87 15.36 45.06
C LEU A 448 -3.75 15.45 44.03
N GLU A 449 -3.36 16.65 43.60
CA GLU A 449 -2.27 16.87 42.66
C GLU A 449 -0.94 16.34 43.18
N VAL A 450 -0.61 16.69 44.46
CA VAL A 450 0.60 16.20 45.11
C VAL A 450 0.64 14.69 45.23
N SER A 451 -0.51 14.06 45.49
CA SER A 451 -0.60 12.60 45.57
C SER A 451 -0.33 11.91 44.23
N LEU A 452 -0.78 12.51 43.13
CA LEU A 452 -0.61 11.98 41.77
C LEU A 452 0.81 12.21 41.20
N THR A 453 1.53 13.21 41.70
CA THR A 453 2.92 13.47 41.29
C THR A 453 3.92 12.56 42.01
N ARG A 454 3.52 11.90 43.11
CA ARG A 454 4.38 10.97 43.87
C ARG A 454 4.30 9.52 43.41
N ILE A 455 3.39 9.21 42.48
CA ILE A 455 3.20 7.92 41.80
C ILE A 455 3.70 8.03 40.34
#